data_05d3a376e6f1958b8e5498863c71d786
#
_entry.id   05d3a376e6f1958b8e5498863c71d786
#
_cell.length_a   1.000
_cell.length_b   1.000
_cell.length_c   1.000
_cell.angle_alpha   90.00
_cell.angle_beta   90.00
_cell.angle_gamma   90.00
#
_symmetry.space_group_name_H-M   'P 1'
#
loop_
_entity.id
_entity.type
_entity.pdbx_description
1 polymer ?
#
loop_
_entity_poly.entity_id
_entity_poly.type
_entity_poly.pdbx_seq_one_letter_code
_entity_poly.pdbx_strand_id
1 'polypeptide(L)'
;LYDTSLVVLRENLQNAYDAVLMRKHKDHSYANPAIHLYVKDGHLIVQDNGIGMTAQEVDENFWTAGKSGKNNADARKAGVVGTFGIGAFANFGVCSELKLKTKKISSDERCDCFAEKEHLDEIKLETCKDDVSEYGTTIDATMDVGNMITAQEALAYVTPYVEYLKIPVYFNGTLISQKDYEGVFENIHINHYHGAHYGLEYD
;
A
#
# COMPACT_ATOMS: atom_id res chain seq x y z
N LEU A 1 20.06 -7.08 0.41
CA LEU A 1 19.42 -7.93 1.43
C LEU A 1 18.65 -7.01 2.37
N TYR A 2 17.34 -6.98 2.22
CA TYR A 2 16.45 -6.23 3.09
C TYR A 2 16.33 -6.99 4.40
N ASP A 3 16.89 -6.44 5.45
CA ASP A 3 17.14 -7.14 6.71
C ASP A 3 16.02 -6.92 7.75
N THR A 4 14.79 -6.69 7.33
CA THR A 4 13.71 -6.55 8.31
C THR A 4 12.39 -7.06 7.80
N SER A 5 11.69 -7.82 8.63
CA SER A 5 10.29 -8.19 8.48
C SER A 5 9.36 -6.98 8.22
N LEU A 6 9.81 -5.78 8.57
CA LEU A 6 9.06 -4.51 8.42
C LEU A 6 8.94 -4.04 6.96
N VAL A 7 9.77 -4.53 6.03
CA VAL A 7 9.70 -4.14 4.60
C VAL A 7 8.33 -4.46 3.99
N VAL A 8 7.69 -5.53 4.43
CA VAL A 8 6.34 -5.90 3.98
C VAL A 8 5.31 -4.78 4.22
N LEU A 9 5.45 -4.03 5.31
CA LEU A 9 4.57 -2.89 5.63
C LEU A 9 4.69 -1.80 4.56
N ARG A 10 5.93 -1.45 4.19
CA ARG A 10 6.20 -0.44 3.17
C ARG A 10 5.68 -0.87 1.80
N GLU A 11 5.91 -2.13 1.42
CA GLU A 11 5.46 -2.65 0.13
C GLU A 11 3.93 -2.65 0.03
N ASN A 12 3.23 -3.11 1.06
CA ASN A 12 1.76 -3.10 1.09
C ASN A 12 1.19 -1.67 1.11
N LEU A 13 1.79 -0.76 1.89
CA LEU A 13 1.39 0.65 1.90
C LEU A 13 1.63 1.33 0.54
N GLN A 14 2.77 1.04 -0.12
CA GLN A 14 3.05 1.55 -1.47
C GLN A 14 2.01 1.05 -2.48
N ASN A 15 1.65 -0.24 -2.42
CA ASN A 15 0.62 -0.80 -3.27
C ASN A 15 -0.76 -0.13 -3.05
N ALA A 16 -1.13 0.08 -1.79
CA ALA A 16 -2.37 0.77 -1.42
C ALA A 16 -2.38 2.22 -1.91
N TYR A 17 -1.26 2.94 -1.72
CA TYR A 17 -1.10 4.32 -2.18
C TYR A 17 -1.24 4.42 -3.71
N ASP A 18 -0.55 3.54 -4.45
CA ASP A 18 -0.63 3.48 -5.91
C ASP A 18 -2.06 3.18 -6.40
N ALA A 19 -2.77 2.25 -5.71
CA ALA A 19 -4.16 1.93 -6.04
C ALA A 19 -5.09 3.14 -5.85
N VAL A 20 -4.89 3.93 -4.79
CA VAL A 20 -5.62 5.17 -4.55
C VAL A 20 -5.30 6.23 -5.62
N LEU A 21 -4.02 6.41 -5.99
CA LEU A 21 -3.64 7.34 -7.06
C LEU A 21 -4.26 6.95 -8.41
N MET A 22 -4.24 5.65 -8.74
CA MET A 22 -4.86 5.13 -9.96
C MET A 22 -6.36 5.41 -10.01
N ARG A 23 -7.06 5.23 -8.88
CA ARG A 23 -8.47 5.58 -8.79
C ARG A 23 -8.70 7.06 -8.93
N LYS A 24 -7.94 7.92 -8.26
CA LYS A 24 -8.03 9.37 -8.41
C LYS A 24 -7.85 9.85 -9.84
N HIS A 25 -6.98 9.16 -10.60
CA HIS A 25 -6.75 9.47 -12.00
C HIS A 25 -7.93 9.08 -12.90
N LYS A 26 -8.60 7.95 -12.61
CA LYS A 26 -9.69 7.41 -13.44
C LYS A 26 -11.09 7.87 -13.03
N ASP A 27 -11.29 8.13 -11.74
CA ASP A 27 -12.58 8.49 -11.15
C ASP A 27 -12.50 9.90 -10.55
N HIS A 28 -12.91 10.90 -11.32
CA HIS A 28 -12.90 12.30 -10.89
C HIS A 28 -13.93 12.60 -9.79
N SER A 29 -14.88 11.69 -9.53
CA SER A 29 -15.85 11.78 -8.44
C SER A 29 -15.34 11.23 -7.11
N TYR A 30 -14.16 10.62 -7.11
CA TYR A 30 -13.54 10.00 -5.93
C TYR A 30 -13.11 11.04 -4.89
N ALA A 31 -13.95 11.25 -3.87
CA ALA A 31 -13.81 12.34 -2.91
C ALA A 31 -13.06 11.95 -1.62
N ASN A 32 -13.11 10.69 -1.20
CA ASN A 32 -12.66 10.25 0.12
C ASN A 32 -11.60 9.14 0.03
N PRO A 33 -10.39 9.44 -0.48
CA PRO A 33 -9.29 8.48 -0.47
C PRO A 33 -8.89 8.14 0.98
N ALA A 34 -8.63 6.87 1.26
CA ALA A 34 -8.15 6.44 2.56
C ALA A 34 -7.35 5.15 2.47
N ILE A 35 -6.36 5.02 3.35
CA ILE A 35 -5.58 3.81 3.58
C ILE A 35 -5.62 3.52 5.07
N HIS A 36 -5.92 2.28 5.44
CA HIS A 36 -5.93 1.81 6.81
C HIS A 36 -4.91 0.69 6.99
N LEU A 37 -4.06 0.82 7.98
CA LEU A 37 -3.10 -0.18 8.42
C LEU A 37 -3.44 -0.61 9.84
N TYR A 38 -3.58 -1.92 10.05
CA TYR A 38 -3.76 -2.49 11.37
C TYR A 38 -2.68 -3.53 11.65
N VAL A 39 -2.11 -3.46 12.84
CA VAL A 39 -1.21 -4.49 13.38
C VAL A 39 -1.74 -4.86 14.75
N LYS A 40 -2.43 -5.99 14.84
CA LYS A 40 -3.10 -6.47 16.04
C LYS A 40 -3.38 -7.96 15.96
N ASP A 41 -3.42 -8.62 17.11
CA ASP A 41 -3.87 -10.01 17.27
C ASP A 41 -3.16 -11.01 16.33
N GLY A 42 -1.87 -10.79 16.01
CA GLY A 42 -1.11 -11.62 15.09
C GLY A 42 -1.37 -11.35 13.61
N HIS A 43 -2.15 -10.32 13.28
CA HIS A 43 -2.47 -9.92 11.92
C HIS A 43 -1.82 -8.60 11.53
N LEU A 44 -1.41 -8.53 10.27
CA LEU A 44 -1.07 -7.32 9.56
C LEU A 44 -2.10 -7.11 8.47
N ILE A 45 -2.91 -6.03 8.58
CA ILE A 45 -3.99 -5.75 7.64
C ILE A 45 -3.73 -4.40 6.99
N VAL A 46 -3.73 -4.37 5.65
CA VAL A 46 -3.70 -3.13 4.87
C VAL A 46 -4.95 -3.07 4.01
N GLN A 47 -5.70 -1.99 4.15
CA GLN A 47 -6.93 -1.75 3.41
C GLN A 47 -6.85 -0.40 2.71
N ASP A 48 -7.17 -0.37 1.43
CA ASP A 48 -7.37 0.85 0.65
C ASP A 48 -8.75 0.86 0.00
N ASN A 49 -9.23 2.03 -0.33
CA ASN A 49 -10.40 2.23 -1.16
C ASN A 49 -10.01 2.70 -2.58
N GLY A 50 -8.88 2.23 -3.08
CA GLY A 50 -8.34 2.55 -4.40
C GLY A 50 -9.08 1.92 -5.57
N ILE A 51 -8.36 1.68 -6.68
CA ILE A 51 -8.96 1.19 -7.92
C ILE A 51 -9.45 -0.27 -7.83
N GLY A 52 -8.88 -1.07 -6.93
CA GLY A 52 -9.13 -2.50 -6.83
C GLY A 52 -8.64 -3.31 -8.05
N MET A 53 -8.89 -4.62 -8.02
CA MET A 53 -8.46 -5.55 -9.07
C MET A 53 -9.60 -6.49 -9.47
N THR A 54 -9.62 -6.92 -10.73
CA THR A 54 -10.43 -8.05 -11.20
C THR A 54 -9.73 -9.37 -10.84
N ALA A 55 -10.45 -10.50 -10.88
CA ALA A 55 -9.86 -11.83 -10.67
C ALA A 55 -8.69 -12.11 -11.63
N GLN A 56 -8.84 -11.71 -12.90
CA GLN A 56 -7.77 -11.83 -13.89
C GLN A 56 -6.53 -10.99 -13.50
N GLU A 57 -6.73 -9.75 -13.04
CA GLU A 57 -5.61 -8.90 -12.60
C GLU A 57 -4.94 -9.43 -11.33
N VAL A 58 -5.69 -10.09 -10.44
CA VAL A 58 -5.13 -10.78 -9.26
C VAL A 58 -4.21 -11.92 -9.71
N ASP A 59 -4.67 -12.77 -10.61
CA ASP A 59 -3.88 -13.88 -11.13
C ASP A 59 -2.64 -13.41 -11.89
N GLU A 60 -2.81 -12.46 -12.83
CA GLU A 60 -1.73 -12.02 -13.70
C GLU A 60 -0.70 -11.09 -13.05
N ASN A 61 -1.11 -10.27 -12.07
CA ASN A 61 -0.28 -9.19 -11.54
C ASN A 61 0.02 -9.31 -10.05
N PHE A 62 -0.91 -9.81 -9.24
CA PHE A 62 -0.71 -9.90 -7.80
C PHE A 62 0.16 -11.11 -7.43
N TRP A 63 -0.14 -12.29 -8.01
CA TRP A 63 0.57 -13.54 -7.74
C TRP A 63 1.77 -13.80 -8.64
N THR A 64 2.01 -12.98 -9.66
CA THR A 64 3.14 -13.21 -10.57
C THR A 64 4.33 -12.33 -10.20
N ALA A 65 5.39 -12.96 -9.69
CA ALA A 65 6.63 -12.26 -9.36
C ALA A 65 7.25 -11.60 -10.61
N GLY A 66 7.61 -10.32 -10.48
CA GLY A 66 8.25 -9.55 -11.56
C GLY A 66 7.30 -9.00 -12.63
N LYS A 67 6.01 -9.35 -12.63
CA LYS A 67 5.00 -8.68 -13.45
C LYS A 67 4.27 -7.64 -12.61
N SER A 68 4.39 -6.39 -12.98
CA SER A 68 3.62 -5.29 -12.38
C SER A 68 2.70 -4.71 -13.43
N GLY A 69 1.39 -4.82 -13.22
CA GLY A 69 0.38 -4.15 -14.04
C GLY A 69 0.48 -2.61 -14.01
N LYS A 70 1.38 -2.08 -13.15
CA LYS A 70 1.63 -0.65 -12.97
C LYS A 70 2.56 -0.05 -14.03
N ASN A 71 3.19 -0.87 -14.88
CA ASN A 71 4.12 -0.40 -15.92
C ASN A 71 3.44 0.14 -17.21
N ASN A 72 2.16 0.48 -17.16
CA ASN A 72 1.47 1.08 -18.28
C ASN A 72 1.51 2.62 -18.24
N ALA A 73 1.12 3.26 -19.37
CA ALA A 73 1.13 4.70 -19.50
C ALA A 73 0.21 5.43 -18.50
N ASP A 74 -0.91 4.80 -18.14
CA ASP A 74 -1.88 5.37 -17.19
C ASP A 74 -1.33 5.38 -15.76
N ALA A 75 -0.62 4.31 -15.35
CA ALA A 75 0.04 4.24 -14.06
C ALA A 75 1.10 5.34 -13.91
N ARG A 76 1.91 5.57 -14.94
CA ARG A 76 2.91 6.65 -14.94
C ARG A 76 2.27 8.03 -14.84
N LYS A 77 1.17 8.28 -15.56
CA LYS A 77 0.41 9.55 -15.48
C LYS A 77 -0.23 9.75 -14.12
N ALA A 78 -0.65 8.67 -13.44
CA ALA A 78 -1.19 8.71 -12.09
C ALA A 78 -0.12 8.94 -11.00
N GLY A 79 1.17 8.93 -11.35
CA GLY A 79 2.28 9.12 -10.39
C GLY A 79 2.60 7.86 -9.57
N VAL A 80 2.28 6.68 -10.10
CA VAL A 80 2.55 5.40 -9.44
C VAL A 80 4.04 5.11 -9.39
N VAL A 81 4.56 4.75 -8.21
CA VAL A 81 6.00 4.55 -7.93
C VAL A 81 6.39 3.08 -7.86
N GLY A 82 5.47 2.18 -7.50
CA GLY A 82 5.75 0.74 -7.34
C GLY A 82 5.98 0.04 -8.68
N THR A 83 7.16 -0.55 -8.86
CA THR A 83 7.58 -1.18 -10.13
C THR A 83 7.95 -2.65 -10.04
N PHE A 84 8.02 -3.25 -8.85
CA PHE A 84 8.76 -4.51 -8.68
C PHE A 84 7.93 -5.79 -8.66
N GLY A 85 6.59 -5.76 -8.62
CA GLY A 85 5.76 -6.98 -8.77
C GLY A 85 6.04 -8.14 -7.79
N ILE A 86 6.78 -7.91 -6.71
CA ILE A 86 7.11 -8.94 -5.69
C ILE A 86 6.30 -8.77 -4.41
N GLY A 87 5.41 -7.76 -4.35
CA GLY A 87 4.74 -7.33 -3.11
C GLY A 87 3.92 -8.43 -2.44
N ALA A 88 3.20 -9.26 -3.21
CA ALA A 88 2.42 -10.35 -2.63
C ALA A 88 3.31 -11.38 -1.93
N PHE A 89 4.38 -11.82 -2.61
CA PHE A 89 5.30 -12.82 -2.08
C PHE A 89 6.16 -12.28 -0.93
N ALA A 90 6.39 -10.97 -0.85
CA ALA A 90 7.09 -10.36 0.28
C ALA A 90 6.35 -10.62 1.61
N ASN A 91 5.02 -10.76 1.59
CA ASN A 91 4.25 -11.08 2.79
C ASN A 91 4.66 -12.42 3.39
N PHE A 92 4.97 -13.44 2.56
CA PHE A 92 5.38 -14.76 3.05
C PHE A 92 6.79 -14.79 3.68
N GLY A 93 7.50 -13.67 3.66
CA GLY A 93 8.68 -13.48 4.51
C GLY A 93 8.34 -13.39 5.99
N VAL A 94 7.10 -13.02 6.34
CA VAL A 94 6.66 -12.77 7.73
C VAL A 94 5.32 -13.40 8.09
N CYS A 95 4.56 -13.95 7.14
CA CYS A 95 3.25 -14.54 7.38
C CYS A 95 3.16 -16.00 6.94
N SER A 96 2.28 -16.76 7.59
CA SER A 96 1.91 -18.13 7.24
C SER A 96 0.72 -18.17 6.28
N GLU A 97 -0.17 -17.20 6.38
CA GLU A 97 -1.38 -17.12 5.56
C GLU A 97 -1.57 -15.69 5.02
N LEU A 98 -2.09 -15.60 3.81
CA LEU A 98 -2.44 -14.34 3.17
C LEU A 98 -3.85 -14.41 2.60
N LYS A 99 -4.71 -13.49 3.04
CA LYS A 99 -6.05 -13.27 2.48
C LYS A 99 -6.04 -11.96 1.71
N LEU A 100 -6.54 -12.00 0.50
CA LEU A 100 -6.79 -10.83 -0.34
C LEU A 100 -8.29 -10.76 -0.60
N LYS A 101 -8.85 -9.57 -0.39
CA LYS A 101 -10.20 -9.23 -0.83
C LYS A 101 -10.12 -7.96 -1.66
N THR A 102 -10.62 -8.00 -2.90
CA THR A 102 -10.54 -6.86 -3.80
C THR A 102 -11.75 -6.74 -4.69
N LYS A 103 -12.16 -5.49 -4.98
CA LYS A 103 -13.22 -5.17 -5.93
C LYS A 103 -12.79 -3.99 -6.77
N LYS A 104 -12.74 -4.20 -8.07
CA LYS A 104 -12.37 -3.14 -9.02
C LYS A 104 -13.51 -2.13 -9.19
N ILE A 105 -13.18 -0.85 -9.34
CA ILE A 105 -14.16 0.15 -9.76
C ILE A 105 -14.83 -0.28 -11.07
N SER A 106 -16.13 -0.04 -11.18
CA SER A 106 -16.94 -0.46 -12.34
C SER A 106 -17.13 -1.97 -12.50
N SER A 107 -16.82 -2.77 -11.48
CA SER A 107 -17.13 -4.22 -11.43
C SER A 107 -18.25 -4.47 -10.43
N ASP A 108 -19.13 -5.42 -10.76
CA ASP A 108 -20.11 -6.01 -9.87
C ASP A 108 -19.60 -7.29 -9.19
N GLU A 109 -18.36 -7.66 -9.48
CA GLU A 109 -17.70 -8.84 -8.89
C GLU A 109 -16.61 -8.44 -7.91
N ARG A 110 -16.60 -9.10 -6.75
CA ARG A 110 -15.51 -9.11 -5.78
C ARG A 110 -14.69 -10.38 -5.95
N CYS A 111 -13.40 -10.24 -5.84
CA CYS A 111 -12.46 -11.35 -5.81
C CYS A 111 -11.94 -11.55 -4.39
N ASP A 112 -12.10 -12.74 -3.86
CA ASP A 112 -11.54 -13.20 -2.60
C ASP A 112 -10.45 -14.24 -2.92
N CYS A 113 -9.26 -14.08 -2.33
CA CYS A 113 -8.15 -14.98 -2.56
C CYS A 113 -7.50 -15.38 -1.23
N PHE A 114 -7.08 -16.64 -1.14
CA PHE A 114 -6.41 -17.20 0.03
C PHE A 114 -5.19 -18.00 -0.43
N ALA A 115 -4.08 -17.82 0.27
CA ALA A 115 -2.85 -18.58 0.06
C ALA A 115 -2.17 -18.88 1.39
N GLU A 116 -1.62 -20.07 1.50
CA GLU A 116 -0.80 -20.54 2.61
C GLU A 116 0.67 -20.63 2.18
N LYS A 117 1.59 -20.24 3.06
CA LYS A 117 3.03 -20.23 2.79
C LYS A 117 3.57 -21.59 2.35
N GLU A 118 3.06 -22.66 2.94
CA GLU A 118 3.50 -24.03 2.67
C GLU A 118 2.86 -24.63 1.41
N HIS A 119 1.79 -23.99 0.87
CA HIS A 119 0.98 -24.46 -0.25
C HIS A 119 0.76 -23.38 -1.29
N LEU A 120 1.83 -22.70 -1.74
CA LEU A 120 1.75 -21.61 -2.72
C LEU A 120 1.37 -22.07 -4.13
N ASP A 121 1.37 -23.35 -4.40
CA ASP A 121 0.86 -23.99 -5.61
C ASP A 121 -0.68 -24.20 -5.58
N GLU A 122 -1.33 -24.04 -4.41
CA GLU A 122 -2.75 -24.22 -4.20
C GLU A 122 -3.47 -22.90 -3.84
N ILE A 123 -3.15 -21.81 -4.55
CA ILE A 123 -3.82 -20.52 -4.31
C ILE A 123 -5.30 -20.63 -4.66
N LYS A 124 -6.15 -20.36 -3.68
CA LYS A 124 -7.62 -20.35 -3.86
C LYS A 124 -8.07 -18.96 -4.25
N LEU A 125 -8.72 -18.85 -5.40
CA LEU A 125 -9.30 -17.62 -5.90
C LEU A 125 -10.77 -17.85 -6.22
N GLU A 126 -11.64 -17.06 -5.57
CA GLU A 126 -13.08 -17.13 -5.72
C GLU A 126 -13.64 -15.77 -6.12
N THR A 127 -14.66 -15.76 -6.95
CA THR A 127 -15.40 -14.55 -7.32
C THR A 127 -16.83 -14.65 -6.84
N CYS A 128 -17.36 -13.54 -6.32
CA CYS A 128 -18.76 -13.43 -5.95
C CYS A 128 -19.34 -12.11 -6.43
N LYS A 129 -20.63 -12.11 -6.78
CA LYS A 129 -21.35 -10.86 -7.01
C LYS A 129 -21.46 -10.08 -5.73
N ASP A 130 -21.18 -8.80 -5.82
CA ASP A 130 -21.18 -7.90 -4.70
C ASP A 130 -21.79 -6.56 -5.11
N ASP A 131 -23.04 -6.33 -4.68
CA ASP A 131 -23.78 -5.11 -4.97
C ASP A 131 -23.33 -3.93 -4.10
N VAL A 132 -22.40 -4.14 -3.16
CA VAL A 132 -21.86 -3.08 -2.32
C VAL A 132 -20.94 -2.18 -3.14
N SER A 133 -21.13 -0.87 -3.04
CA SER A 133 -20.32 0.13 -3.77
C SER A 133 -18.95 0.39 -3.13
N GLU A 134 -18.44 -0.52 -2.30
CA GLU A 134 -17.12 -0.45 -1.71
C GLU A 134 -16.09 -1.07 -2.66
N TYR A 135 -15.18 -0.24 -3.15
CA TYR A 135 -14.10 -0.63 -4.04
C TYR A 135 -12.75 -0.53 -3.35
N GLY A 136 -11.76 -1.20 -3.87
CA GLY A 136 -10.39 -1.18 -3.34
C GLY A 136 -9.89 -2.56 -2.98
N THR A 137 -8.90 -2.62 -2.10
CA THR A 137 -8.21 -3.87 -1.74
C THR A 137 -8.00 -3.95 -0.23
N THR A 138 -8.20 -5.14 0.32
CA THR A 138 -7.80 -5.51 1.68
C THR A 138 -6.84 -6.69 1.59
N ILE A 139 -5.67 -6.55 2.18
CA ILE A 139 -4.69 -7.61 2.42
C ILE A 139 -4.71 -7.88 3.92
N ASP A 140 -4.90 -9.15 4.31
CA ASP A 140 -4.82 -9.61 5.69
C ASP A 140 -3.81 -10.75 5.77
N ALA A 141 -2.65 -10.48 6.36
CA ALA A 141 -1.56 -11.41 6.54
C ALA A 141 -1.53 -11.89 8.00
N THR A 142 -1.70 -13.20 8.22
CA THR A 142 -1.50 -13.85 9.53
C THR A 142 -0.01 -14.05 9.75
N MET A 143 0.57 -13.34 10.72
CA MET A 143 2.02 -13.35 10.97
C MET A 143 2.48 -14.70 11.56
N ASP A 144 3.66 -15.14 11.13
CA ASP A 144 4.36 -16.30 11.73
C ASP A 144 4.71 -16.00 13.19
N VAL A 145 4.60 -16.99 14.06
CA VAL A 145 4.94 -16.87 15.49
C VAL A 145 6.38 -16.36 15.69
N GLY A 146 7.32 -16.74 14.80
CA GLY A 146 8.72 -16.31 14.86
C GLY A 146 9.01 -14.92 14.27
N ASN A 147 8.02 -14.28 13.61
CA ASN A 147 8.17 -13.03 12.88
C ASN A 147 7.09 -11.99 13.30
N MET A 148 6.67 -12.04 14.56
CA MET A 148 5.66 -11.12 15.07
C MET A 148 6.18 -9.67 15.06
N ILE A 149 5.47 -8.82 14.33
CA ILE A 149 5.69 -7.37 14.30
C ILE A 149 4.76 -6.75 15.34
N THR A 150 5.31 -5.97 16.25
CA THR A 150 4.48 -5.24 17.22
C THR A 150 3.90 -3.97 16.59
N ALA A 151 2.77 -3.50 17.12
CA ALA A 151 2.15 -2.26 16.66
C ALA A 151 3.11 -1.04 16.84
N GLN A 152 3.94 -1.04 17.89
CA GLN A 152 4.90 0.03 18.14
C GLN A 152 6.01 0.05 17.10
N GLU A 153 6.61 -1.10 16.76
CA GLU A 153 7.64 -1.21 15.72
C GLU A 153 7.09 -0.83 14.35
N ALA A 154 5.89 -1.33 14.02
CA ALA A 154 5.22 -1.01 12.78
C ALA A 154 4.96 0.49 12.64
N LEU A 155 4.39 1.13 13.67
CA LEU A 155 4.12 2.58 13.68
C LEU A 155 5.42 3.39 13.51
N ALA A 156 6.46 3.07 14.25
CA ALA A 156 7.75 3.76 14.17
C ALA A 156 8.37 3.62 12.77
N TYR A 157 8.21 2.43 12.14
CA TYR A 157 8.75 2.17 10.82
C TYR A 157 7.98 2.90 9.71
N VAL A 158 6.63 2.89 9.75
CA VAL A 158 5.83 3.44 8.64
C VAL A 158 5.68 4.96 8.68
N THR A 159 5.72 5.57 9.89
CA THR A 159 5.49 7.01 10.05
C THR A 159 6.35 7.88 9.13
N PRO A 160 7.68 7.70 9.01
CA PRO A 160 8.52 8.52 8.14
C PRO A 160 8.13 8.45 6.64
N TYR A 161 7.48 7.37 6.22
CA TYR A 161 7.06 7.22 4.81
C TYR A 161 5.72 7.87 4.50
N VAL A 162 4.88 8.09 5.51
CA VAL A 162 3.48 8.49 5.30
C VAL A 162 3.12 9.84 5.92
N GLU A 163 3.90 10.35 6.86
CA GLU A 163 3.51 11.51 7.69
C GLU A 163 3.16 12.77 6.90
N TYR A 164 3.75 12.96 5.71
CA TYR A 164 3.50 14.11 4.84
C TYR A 164 2.62 13.78 3.62
N LEU A 165 2.13 12.55 3.48
CA LEU A 165 1.21 12.21 2.41
C LEU A 165 -0.10 12.98 2.57
N LYS A 166 -0.62 13.50 1.45
CA LYS A 166 -1.92 14.19 1.41
C LYS A 166 -3.11 13.24 1.46
N ILE A 167 -2.90 11.96 1.18
CA ILE A 167 -3.90 10.91 1.33
C ILE A 167 -3.95 10.51 2.80
N PRO A 168 -5.13 10.46 3.44
CA PRO A 168 -5.27 9.99 4.80
C PRO A 168 -4.77 8.54 4.94
N VAL A 169 -3.83 8.34 5.86
CA VAL A 169 -3.33 7.02 6.29
C VAL A 169 -3.61 6.87 7.77
N TYR A 170 -4.35 5.83 8.13
CA TYR A 170 -4.72 5.52 9.50
C TYR A 170 -3.96 4.29 9.98
N PHE A 171 -3.38 4.37 11.16
CA PHE A 171 -2.76 3.24 11.85
C PHE A 171 -3.58 2.90 13.09
N ASN A 172 -4.11 1.68 13.15
CA ASN A 172 -5.02 1.23 14.22
C ASN A 172 -6.13 2.28 14.53
N GLY A 173 -6.66 2.92 13.47
CA GLY A 173 -7.72 3.92 13.56
C GLY A 173 -7.24 5.37 13.83
N THR A 174 -5.96 5.59 14.10
CA THR A 174 -5.39 6.93 14.31
C THR A 174 -4.77 7.47 13.03
N LEU A 175 -5.11 8.70 12.64
CA LEU A 175 -4.50 9.38 11.49
C LEU A 175 -3.00 9.63 11.76
N ILE A 176 -2.13 9.15 10.85
CA ILE A 176 -0.68 9.28 10.96
C ILE A 176 -0.04 10.03 9.79
N SER A 177 -0.84 10.46 8.83
CA SER A 177 -0.41 11.28 7.67
C SER A 177 -0.91 12.72 7.77
N GLN A 178 -0.75 13.47 6.69
CA GLN A 178 -1.23 14.85 6.52
C GLN A 178 -0.61 15.87 7.48
N LYS A 179 0.60 15.63 7.97
CA LYS A 179 1.35 16.67 8.68
C LYS A 179 1.60 17.86 7.76
N ASP A 180 1.56 19.04 8.34
CA ASP A 180 1.88 20.28 7.64
C ASP A 180 3.40 20.43 7.46
N TYR A 181 3.79 20.88 6.27
CA TYR A 181 5.19 21.19 5.99
C TYR A 181 5.63 22.56 6.55
N GLU A 182 4.70 23.42 6.95
CA GLU A 182 5.04 24.79 7.37
C GLU A 182 6.06 24.79 8.50
N GLY A 183 5.92 23.93 9.50
CA GLY A 183 6.89 23.82 10.61
C GLY A 183 8.24 23.18 10.23
N VAL A 184 8.32 22.48 9.10
CA VAL A 184 9.57 21.84 8.64
C VAL A 184 10.49 22.86 7.96
N PHE A 185 9.92 23.90 7.37
CA PHE A 185 10.68 24.93 6.63
C PHE A 185 11.07 26.14 7.48
N GLU A 186 10.61 26.25 8.73
CA GLU A 186 10.98 27.35 9.63
C GLU A 186 12.48 27.42 9.93
N ASN A 187 13.17 26.28 9.83
CA ASN A 187 14.61 26.17 10.09
C ASN A 187 15.47 26.05 8.81
N ILE A 188 14.91 26.33 7.65
CA ILE A 188 15.65 26.28 6.38
C ILE A 188 15.97 27.70 5.93
N HIS A 189 17.25 28.10 5.99
CA HIS A 189 17.73 29.35 5.43
C HIS A 189 18.13 29.17 3.97
N ILE A 190 17.50 29.94 3.07
CA ILE A 190 17.87 29.98 1.66
C ILE A 190 18.92 31.07 1.48
N ASN A 191 20.16 30.67 1.31
CA ASN A 191 21.25 31.60 0.99
C ASN A 191 21.30 31.85 -0.53
N HIS A 192 21.01 33.09 -0.93
CA HIS A 192 21.21 33.54 -2.30
C HIS A 192 22.69 33.94 -2.51
N TYR A 193 23.43 33.10 -3.21
CA TYR A 193 24.73 33.53 -3.75
C TYR A 193 24.52 34.19 -5.11
N HIS A 194 25.19 35.34 -5.31
CA HIS A 194 25.29 35.97 -6.61
C HIS A 194 26.10 35.06 -7.55
N GLY A 195 25.40 34.33 -8.37
CA GLY A 195 25.96 33.31 -9.28
C GLY A 195 25.21 31.99 -9.07
N ALA A 196 24.84 31.33 -10.07
CA ALA A 196 23.89 30.26 -10.29
C ALA A 196 23.88 29.02 -9.32
N HIS A 197 24.19 29.16 -8.05
CA HIS A 197 24.13 28.05 -7.05
C HIS A 197 23.24 28.40 -5.89
N TYR A 198 22.22 27.55 -5.65
CA TYR A 198 21.38 27.59 -4.45
C TYR A 198 21.90 26.54 -3.47
N GLY A 199 22.24 26.94 -2.26
CA GLY A 199 22.53 26.04 -1.14
C GLY A 199 21.41 26.08 -0.10
N LEU A 200 21.06 24.93 0.46
CA LEU A 200 20.20 24.78 1.63
C LEU A 200 21.12 24.47 2.81
N GLU A 201 21.11 25.32 3.85
CA GLU A 201 21.79 25.06 5.12
C GLU A 201 20.75 24.77 6.18
N TYR A 202 21.01 23.78 7.02
CA TYR A 202 20.21 23.44 8.19
C TYR A 202 20.95 23.95 9.43
N ASP A 203 20.27 24.66 10.30
CA ASP A 203 20.75 24.99 11.65
C ASP A 203 20.55 23.83 12.61
#